data_2bf7f58d206c56bfc2a3dac87c35fea1
#
_entry.id   2bf7f58d206c56bfc2a3dac87c35fea1
#
_cell.length_a   1.000
_cell.length_b   1.000
_cell.length_c   1.000
_cell.angle_alpha   90.00
_cell.angle_beta   90.00
_cell.angle_gamma   90.00
#
_symmetry.space_group_name_H-M   'P 1'
#
loop_
_entity.id
_entity.type
_entity.pdbx_description
1 polymer ?
#
loop_
_entity_poly.entity_id
_entity_poly.type
_entity_poly.pdbx_seq_one_letter_code
_entity_poly.pdbx_strand_id
1 'polypeptide(L)'
;LGKEVITMANQAKTINQKGDLMSYRPDIKLLDATIRDGGLVNNFGFSDEFVKELYKTNIKSGVEYMEFGYKASKELFDVNGFGKWKFCDEEDIRAIVGENDSPLKLSVMADVGRCDFKKDILPKSESVIDMIRIATYTHQMPGALEMINYCHDMGYETTINIMAVSASREDDIAQALDLVAKSPVDVIYLVDSYGSLFPEQVRRLTAQYCEVAEASGKKVGVHMHNNQQLAFANTIESISHGASFADATMSGMGRGAGNCFMEQMLSFLRNPNYKLTPTLKFVEKYVAEERAKGSQWGYDVPYMLTGALNRHPRAAISFLKDNRSEEHTSELQS
;
A
#
# COMPACT_ATOMS: atom_id res chain seq x y z
N LEU A 1 19.36 -46.98 -10.04
CA LEU A 1 19.86 -45.74 -10.68
C LEU A 1 19.00 -45.31 -11.90
N GLY A 2 18.45 -46.27 -12.68
CA GLY A 2 17.67 -45.91 -13.89
C GLY A 2 16.23 -45.41 -13.61
N LYS A 3 15.58 -45.85 -12.56
CA LYS A 3 14.18 -45.45 -12.25
C LYS A 3 14.07 -44.07 -11.59
N GLU A 4 15.04 -43.65 -10.80
CA GLU A 4 15.05 -42.33 -10.17
C GLU A 4 15.35 -41.20 -11.18
N VAL A 5 16.22 -41.45 -12.16
CA VAL A 5 16.55 -40.49 -13.23
C VAL A 5 15.35 -40.26 -14.16
N ILE A 6 14.53 -41.33 -14.43
CA ILE A 6 13.34 -41.20 -15.24
C ILE A 6 12.22 -40.42 -14.49
N THR A 7 12.16 -40.53 -13.16
CA THR A 7 11.17 -39.79 -12.36
C THR A 7 11.51 -38.30 -12.31
N MET A 8 12.79 -37.90 -12.31
CA MET A 8 13.20 -36.49 -12.37
C MET A 8 13.00 -35.86 -13.75
N ALA A 9 13.23 -36.63 -14.82
CA ALA A 9 13.05 -36.13 -16.20
C ALA A 9 11.59 -35.81 -16.54
N ASN A 10 10.61 -36.48 -15.92
CA ASN A 10 9.19 -36.22 -16.13
C ASN A 10 8.63 -35.05 -15.33
N GLN A 11 9.44 -34.35 -14.54
CA GLN A 11 9.06 -33.15 -13.80
C GLN A 11 9.51 -31.83 -14.43
N ALA A 12 10.09 -31.87 -15.62
CA ALA A 12 10.44 -30.64 -16.33
C ALA A 12 9.19 -29.81 -16.65
N LYS A 13 8.98 -28.76 -15.89
CA LYS A 13 7.86 -27.84 -16.10
C LYS A 13 8.07 -27.10 -17.42
N THR A 14 7.04 -27.02 -18.25
CA THR A 14 7.06 -26.15 -19.42
C THR A 14 7.01 -24.69 -18.98
N ILE A 15 7.40 -23.75 -19.84
CA ILE A 15 7.33 -22.31 -19.55
C ILE A 15 5.93 -21.86 -19.13
N ASN A 16 4.88 -22.50 -19.64
CA ASN A 16 3.49 -22.21 -19.31
C ASN A 16 2.99 -22.97 -18.08
N GLN A 17 3.80 -23.83 -17.51
CA GLN A 17 3.42 -24.59 -16.34
C GLN A 17 3.50 -23.68 -15.12
N LYS A 18 2.42 -23.65 -14.32
CA LYS A 18 2.32 -22.83 -13.12
C LYS A 18 3.43 -23.20 -12.14
N GLY A 19 4.27 -22.22 -11.82
CA GLY A 19 5.21 -22.29 -10.68
C GLY A 19 4.53 -21.97 -9.36
N ASP A 20 5.29 -21.87 -8.29
CA ASP A 20 4.77 -21.61 -6.94
C ASP A 20 4.02 -20.28 -6.84
N LEU A 21 4.46 -19.24 -7.55
CA LEU A 21 3.74 -17.96 -7.66
C LEU A 21 2.37 -18.07 -8.32
N MET A 22 2.19 -19.02 -9.20
CA MET A 22 0.93 -19.28 -9.91
C MET A 22 0.07 -20.31 -9.19
N SER A 23 0.51 -20.80 -8.04
CA SER A 23 -0.24 -21.65 -7.13
C SER A 23 -0.95 -20.82 -6.06
N TYR A 24 -1.97 -21.42 -5.44
CA TYR A 24 -2.64 -20.77 -4.32
C TYR A 24 -1.70 -20.71 -3.10
N ARG A 25 -1.49 -19.50 -2.61
CA ARG A 25 -0.74 -19.21 -1.40
C ARG A 25 -1.65 -18.49 -0.41
N PRO A 26 -2.14 -19.20 0.63
CA PRO A 26 -3.10 -18.63 1.60
C PRO A 26 -2.48 -17.56 2.52
N ASP A 27 -1.16 -17.49 2.58
CA ASP A 27 -0.40 -16.50 3.32
C ASP A 27 -0.42 -15.12 2.67
N ILE A 28 -0.63 -15.03 1.35
CA ILE A 28 -0.69 -13.75 0.65
C ILE A 28 -2.02 -13.05 0.94
N LYS A 29 -1.91 -11.78 1.35
CA LYS A 29 -3.02 -10.89 1.67
C LYS A 29 -2.96 -9.65 0.79
N LEU A 30 -4.08 -9.29 0.16
CA LEU A 30 -4.24 -8.03 -0.54
C LEU A 30 -4.87 -6.99 0.37
N LEU A 31 -4.31 -5.78 0.31
CA LEU A 31 -4.86 -4.60 0.96
C LEU A 31 -5.22 -3.56 -0.10
N ASP A 32 -6.48 -3.13 -0.08
CA ASP A 32 -6.94 -2.03 -0.92
C ASP A 32 -6.68 -0.68 -0.24
N ALA A 33 -5.77 0.09 -0.81
CA ALA A 33 -5.41 1.43 -0.36
C ALA A 33 -6.05 2.56 -1.19
N THR A 34 -7.14 2.28 -1.92
CA THR A 34 -7.75 3.23 -2.86
C THR A 34 -8.16 4.54 -2.20
N ILE A 35 -8.80 4.50 -1.04
CA ILE A 35 -9.22 5.73 -0.33
C ILE A 35 -8.01 6.43 0.27
N ARG A 36 -7.10 5.69 0.89
CA ARG A 36 -5.96 6.28 1.59
C ARG A 36 -5.00 6.97 0.61
N ASP A 37 -4.54 6.28 -0.44
CA ASP A 37 -3.57 6.84 -1.37
C ASP A 37 -4.23 7.65 -2.49
N GLY A 38 -5.39 7.19 -2.96
CA GLY A 38 -6.22 7.95 -3.89
C GLY A 38 -6.73 9.27 -3.30
N GLY A 39 -6.93 9.35 -2.00
CA GLY A 39 -7.28 10.59 -1.31
C GLY A 39 -6.25 11.71 -1.48
N LEU A 40 -5.01 11.39 -1.79
CA LEU A 40 -3.98 12.38 -2.11
C LEU A 40 -4.20 13.06 -3.47
N VAL A 41 -5.10 12.54 -4.30
CA VAL A 41 -5.46 13.10 -5.61
C VAL A 41 -6.61 14.10 -5.50
N ASN A 42 -7.59 13.83 -4.62
CA ASN A 42 -8.83 14.60 -4.49
C ASN A 42 -9.04 15.20 -3.09
N ASN A 43 -7.98 15.37 -2.31
CA ASN A 43 -8.01 15.85 -0.92
C ASN A 43 -8.96 15.04 -0.03
N PHE A 44 -9.06 13.71 -0.24
CA PHE A 44 -9.94 12.79 0.51
C PHE A 44 -11.44 13.08 0.35
N GLY A 45 -11.82 13.77 -0.74
CA GLY A 45 -13.19 14.18 -1.03
C GLY A 45 -14.06 13.10 -1.67
N PHE A 46 -13.87 11.83 -1.32
CA PHE A 46 -14.74 10.74 -1.79
C PHE A 46 -16.13 10.81 -1.16
N SER A 47 -17.16 10.60 -1.97
CA SER A 47 -18.52 10.48 -1.47
C SER A 47 -18.75 9.20 -0.68
N ASP A 48 -19.72 9.20 0.24
CA ASP A 48 -20.09 8.01 1.00
C ASP A 48 -20.55 6.87 0.08
N GLU A 49 -21.20 7.18 -1.04
CA GLU A 49 -21.59 6.19 -2.04
C GLU A 49 -20.34 5.49 -2.64
N PHE A 50 -19.31 6.26 -3.04
CA PHE A 50 -18.08 5.71 -3.57
C PHE A 50 -17.42 4.76 -2.57
N VAL A 51 -17.27 5.20 -1.32
CA VAL A 51 -16.59 4.41 -0.26
C VAL A 51 -17.40 3.18 0.10
N LYS A 52 -18.73 3.29 0.18
CA LYS A 52 -19.63 2.17 0.46
C LYS A 52 -19.61 1.11 -0.65
N GLU A 53 -19.61 1.54 -1.91
CA GLU A 53 -19.53 0.60 -3.04
C GLU A 53 -18.13 -0.02 -3.16
N LEU A 54 -17.05 0.72 -2.83
CA LEU A 54 -15.71 0.15 -2.72
C LEU A 54 -15.63 -0.93 -1.63
N TYR A 55 -16.17 -0.65 -0.44
CA TYR A 55 -16.25 -1.63 0.66
C TYR A 55 -16.96 -2.92 0.22
N LYS A 56 -18.14 -2.80 -0.39
CA LYS A 56 -18.89 -3.94 -0.93
C LYS A 56 -18.13 -4.67 -2.05
N THR A 57 -17.40 -3.93 -2.87
CA THR A 57 -16.59 -4.49 -3.95
C THR A 57 -15.45 -5.32 -3.40
N ASN A 58 -14.73 -4.84 -2.40
CA ASN A 58 -13.64 -5.56 -1.75
C ASN A 58 -14.13 -6.87 -1.13
N ILE A 59 -15.27 -6.85 -0.43
CA ILE A 59 -15.91 -8.08 0.10
C ILE A 59 -16.22 -9.06 -1.02
N LYS A 60 -16.88 -8.62 -2.09
CA LYS A 60 -17.26 -9.47 -3.22
C LYS A 60 -16.07 -9.99 -4.01
N SER A 61 -14.99 -9.22 -4.07
CA SER A 61 -13.74 -9.59 -4.75
C SER A 61 -12.84 -10.48 -3.90
N GLY A 62 -13.13 -10.63 -2.60
CA GLY A 62 -12.37 -11.48 -1.67
C GLY A 62 -11.07 -10.85 -1.19
N VAL A 63 -10.93 -9.52 -1.29
CA VAL A 63 -9.80 -8.77 -0.74
C VAL A 63 -9.81 -8.85 0.79
N GLU A 64 -8.64 -8.98 1.40
CA GLU A 64 -8.54 -9.23 2.84
C GLU A 64 -8.56 -7.97 3.70
N TYR A 65 -8.04 -6.84 3.19
CA TYR A 65 -7.96 -5.58 3.93
C TYR A 65 -8.41 -4.39 3.07
N MET A 66 -9.05 -3.40 3.71
CA MET A 66 -9.37 -2.10 3.11
C MET A 66 -8.88 -0.97 4.01
N GLU A 67 -8.11 -0.04 3.44
CA GLU A 67 -7.59 1.14 4.13
C GLU A 67 -8.44 2.38 3.82
N PHE A 68 -9.13 2.91 4.83
CA PHE A 68 -10.07 4.03 4.68
C PHE A 68 -9.41 5.39 4.51
N GLY A 69 -8.21 5.56 5.02
CA GLY A 69 -7.51 6.83 4.94
C GLY A 69 -6.54 7.03 6.09
N TYR A 70 -6.47 8.27 6.59
CA TYR A 70 -5.55 8.61 7.67
C TYR A 70 -6.27 8.89 8.99
N LYS A 71 -5.56 8.65 10.10
CA LYS A 71 -5.83 9.24 11.42
C LYS A 71 -5.01 10.52 11.58
N ALA A 72 -5.26 11.52 10.72
CA ALA A 72 -4.56 12.79 10.80
C ALA A 72 -5.12 13.66 11.93
N SER A 73 -4.23 14.33 12.68
CA SER A 73 -4.65 15.23 13.76
C SER A 73 -5.38 16.45 13.21
N LYS A 74 -6.59 16.72 13.69
CA LYS A 74 -7.40 17.91 13.35
C LYS A 74 -6.79 19.21 13.87
N GLU A 75 -5.80 19.13 14.75
CA GLU A 75 -5.04 20.30 15.23
C GLU A 75 -3.94 20.70 14.24
N LEU A 76 -3.45 19.75 13.42
CA LEU A 76 -2.38 19.98 12.45
C LEU A 76 -2.90 20.20 11.02
N PHE A 77 -4.11 19.73 10.71
CA PHE A 77 -4.70 19.81 9.39
C PHE A 77 -6.03 20.54 9.42
N ASP A 78 -6.21 21.47 8.48
CA ASP A 78 -7.48 22.18 8.33
C ASP A 78 -8.59 21.22 7.91
N VAL A 79 -9.59 21.07 8.79
CA VAL A 79 -10.75 20.19 8.55
C VAL A 79 -11.61 20.62 7.36
N ASN A 80 -11.54 21.89 6.95
CA ASN A 80 -12.26 22.40 5.77
C ASN A 80 -11.47 22.20 4.47
N GLY A 81 -10.16 21.94 4.55
CA GLY A 81 -9.28 21.72 3.41
C GLY A 81 -9.27 20.28 2.89
N PHE A 82 -9.83 19.34 3.67
CA PHE A 82 -9.81 17.90 3.37
C PHE A 82 -11.16 17.25 3.64
N GLY A 83 -11.45 16.20 2.87
CA GLY A 83 -12.58 15.31 3.16
C GLY A 83 -12.37 14.49 4.44
N LYS A 84 -13.45 13.92 4.96
CA LYS A 84 -13.49 13.18 6.23
C LYS A 84 -12.56 11.96 6.28
N TRP A 85 -12.22 11.37 5.15
CA TRP A 85 -11.29 10.24 5.05
C TRP A 85 -9.82 10.61 5.32
N LYS A 86 -9.51 11.90 5.46
CA LYS A 86 -8.22 12.37 6.01
C LYS A 86 -8.13 12.13 7.52
N PHE A 87 -9.26 12.10 8.21
CA PHE A 87 -9.34 12.01 9.67
C PHE A 87 -9.88 10.65 10.13
N CYS A 88 -10.68 9.99 9.32
CA CYS A 88 -11.27 8.68 9.57
C CYS A 88 -11.89 8.56 10.96
N ASP A 89 -12.78 9.50 11.33
CA ASP A 89 -13.51 9.40 12.58
C ASP A 89 -14.30 8.07 12.63
N GLU A 90 -14.39 7.49 13.79
CA GLU A 90 -15.05 6.19 13.99
C GLU A 90 -16.50 6.20 13.47
N GLU A 91 -17.23 7.29 13.72
CA GLU A 91 -18.62 7.46 13.28
C GLU A 91 -18.73 7.46 11.74
N ASP A 92 -17.80 8.08 11.05
CA ASP A 92 -17.77 8.11 9.58
C ASP A 92 -17.53 6.73 8.98
N ILE A 93 -16.62 5.95 9.58
CA ILE A 93 -16.37 4.56 9.16
C ILE A 93 -17.60 3.71 9.43
N ARG A 94 -18.18 3.80 10.64
CA ARG A 94 -19.39 3.05 11.02
C ARG A 94 -20.59 3.39 10.14
N ALA A 95 -20.72 4.62 9.66
CA ALA A 95 -21.77 5.01 8.72
C ALA A 95 -21.70 4.24 7.38
N ILE A 96 -20.50 3.77 7.01
CA ILE A 96 -20.27 2.97 5.80
C ILE A 96 -20.43 1.47 6.05
N VAL A 97 -19.81 0.95 7.12
CA VAL A 97 -19.62 -0.50 7.34
C VAL A 97 -20.55 -1.10 8.40
N GLY A 98 -21.22 -0.28 9.22
CA GLY A 98 -21.89 -0.74 10.43
C GLY A 98 -20.88 -1.30 11.43
N GLU A 99 -21.17 -2.48 11.98
CA GLU A 99 -20.27 -3.22 12.88
C GLU A 99 -19.29 -4.15 12.13
N ASN A 100 -19.28 -4.09 10.80
CA ASN A 100 -18.43 -4.91 9.91
C ASN A 100 -18.51 -6.42 10.21
N ASP A 101 -19.64 -7.03 9.94
CA ASP A 101 -19.84 -8.49 10.06
C ASP A 101 -19.20 -9.29 8.90
N SER A 102 -18.41 -8.63 8.03
CA SER A 102 -17.77 -9.24 6.88
C SER A 102 -16.37 -9.77 7.20
N PRO A 103 -15.80 -10.65 6.37
CA PRO A 103 -14.42 -11.10 6.52
C PRO A 103 -13.36 -10.05 6.17
N LEU A 104 -13.76 -8.92 5.56
CA LEU A 104 -12.86 -7.83 5.19
C LEU A 104 -12.40 -7.08 6.43
N LYS A 105 -11.10 -7.08 6.70
CA LYS A 105 -10.52 -6.30 7.78
C LYS A 105 -10.34 -4.84 7.40
N LEU A 106 -10.59 -3.95 8.34
CA LEU A 106 -10.54 -2.50 8.14
C LEU A 106 -9.24 -1.93 8.69
N SER A 107 -8.64 -1.02 7.96
CA SER A 107 -7.40 -0.36 8.38
C SER A 107 -7.43 1.15 8.13
N VAL A 108 -6.56 1.85 8.86
CA VAL A 108 -6.24 3.26 8.66
C VAL A 108 -4.74 3.48 8.83
N MET A 109 -4.22 4.55 8.22
CA MET A 109 -2.82 4.93 8.36
C MET A 109 -2.66 6.06 9.37
N ALA A 110 -1.62 5.97 10.18
CA ALA A 110 -1.23 6.99 11.16
C ALA A 110 0.24 7.37 10.93
N ASP A 111 0.48 8.60 10.46
CA ASP A 111 1.83 9.09 10.18
C ASP A 111 2.49 9.59 11.48
N VAL A 112 3.73 9.20 11.71
CA VAL A 112 4.53 9.73 12.82
C VAL A 112 4.64 11.25 12.73
N GLY A 113 4.27 11.94 13.81
CA GLY A 113 4.28 13.40 13.88
C GLY A 113 3.12 14.11 13.17
N ARG A 114 2.13 13.35 12.66
CA ARG A 114 0.93 13.89 12.00
C ARG A 114 -0.38 13.36 12.57
N CYS A 115 -0.30 12.46 13.54
CA CYS A 115 -1.39 11.88 14.30
C CYS A 115 -1.09 12.07 15.78
N ASP A 116 -2.05 12.57 16.55
CA ASP A 116 -2.03 12.44 18.01
C ASP A 116 -2.65 11.07 18.38
N PHE A 117 -1.82 10.04 18.31
CA PHE A 117 -2.30 8.67 18.44
C PHE A 117 -2.97 8.37 19.79
N LYS A 118 -2.59 9.08 20.85
CA LYS A 118 -3.22 8.92 22.16
C LYS A 118 -4.62 9.51 22.23
N LYS A 119 -4.93 10.46 21.36
CA LYS A 119 -6.22 11.14 21.26
C LYS A 119 -7.07 10.61 20.10
N ASP A 120 -6.43 10.35 18.95
CA ASP A 120 -7.12 10.07 17.69
C ASP A 120 -7.41 8.57 17.49
N ILE A 121 -6.74 7.68 18.25
CA ILE A 121 -6.92 6.22 18.14
C ILE A 121 -7.63 5.71 19.40
N LEU A 122 -8.85 5.21 19.22
CA LEU A 122 -9.66 4.59 20.27
C LEU A 122 -9.12 3.19 20.62
N PRO A 123 -9.44 2.62 21.79
CA PRO A 123 -9.23 1.19 22.05
C PRO A 123 -9.94 0.31 21.00
N LYS A 124 -9.35 -0.84 20.64
CA LYS A 124 -9.94 -1.77 19.67
C LYS A 124 -11.36 -2.20 20.04
N SER A 125 -11.66 -2.32 21.32
CA SER A 125 -13.01 -2.66 21.83
C SER A 125 -14.09 -1.63 21.50
N GLU A 126 -13.68 -0.40 21.13
CA GLU A 126 -14.57 0.71 20.79
C GLU A 126 -14.54 1.04 19.30
N SER A 127 -13.74 0.31 18.50
CA SER A 127 -13.50 0.61 17.08
C SER A 127 -13.81 -0.57 16.18
N VAL A 128 -14.35 -0.29 14.99
CA VAL A 128 -14.52 -1.26 13.91
C VAL A 128 -13.21 -1.49 13.12
N ILE A 129 -12.19 -0.65 13.34
CA ILE A 129 -10.88 -0.79 12.71
C ILE A 129 -10.16 -2.00 13.30
N ASP A 130 -9.52 -2.81 12.45
CA ASP A 130 -8.76 -4.00 12.84
C ASP A 130 -7.26 -3.76 12.89
N MET A 131 -6.75 -2.88 12.01
CA MET A 131 -5.32 -2.67 11.81
C MET A 131 -4.98 -1.18 11.78
N ILE A 132 -3.95 -0.78 12.53
CA ILE A 132 -3.33 0.55 12.44
C ILE A 132 -2.01 0.43 11.69
N ARG A 133 -1.87 1.21 10.62
CA ARG A 133 -0.67 1.22 9.78
C ARG A 133 0.16 2.47 10.09
N ILE A 134 1.30 2.29 10.74
CA ILE A 134 2.18 3.37 11.16
C ILE A 134 3.15 3.71 10.02
N ALA A 135 3.03 4.92 9.45
CA ALA A 135 3.93 5.41 8.42
C ALA A 135 5.07 6.26 9.03
N THR A 136 6.30 5.95 8.63
CA THR A 136 7.50 6.56 9.22
C THR A 136 8.65 6.63 8.21
N TYR A 137 9.59 7.51 8.46
CA TYR A 137 10.92 7.50 7.83
C TYR A 137 11.94 6.86 8.78
N THR A 138 13.07 6.39 8.26
CA THR A 138 14.11 5.74 9.07
C THR A 138 14.58 6.59 10.24
N HIS A 139 14.65 7.92 10.08
CA HIS A 139 15.07 8.86 11.15
C HIS A 139 13.99 9.13 12.21
N GLN A 140 12.74 8.65 12.02
CA GLN A 140 11.63 8.83 12.96
C GLN A 140 11.31 7.57 13.78
N MET A 141 12.16 6.55 13.74
CA MET A 141 11.92 5.25 14.38
C MET A 141 11.50 5.31 15.86
N PRO A 142 12.09 6.19 16.72
CA PRO A 142 11.64 6.25 18.11
C PRO A 142 10.16 6.56 18.28
N GLY A 143 9.62 7.52 17.51
CA GLY A 143 8.19 7.85 17.53
C GLY A 143 7.32 6.75 16.93
N ALA A 144 7.81 6.07 15.89
CA ALA A 144 7.10 4.94 15.30
C ALA A 144 6.96 3.78 16.28
N LEU A 145 8.02 3.47 17.03
CA LEU A 145 7.99 2.40 18.04
C LEU A 145 7.05 2.75 19.20
N GLU A 146 6.98 4.01 19.63
CA GLU A 146 6.01 4.44 20.65
C GLU A 146 4.58 4.23 20.15
N MET A 147 4.28 4.61 18.90
CA MET A 147 2.95 4.41 18.29
C MET A 147 2.62 2.92 18.13
N ILE A 148 3.57 2.08 17.69
CA ILE A 148 3.40 0.64 17.55
C ILE A 148 3.02 0.02 18.89
N ASN A 149 3.81 0.29 19.95
CA ASN A 149 3.55 -0.24 21.29
C ASN A 149 2.16 0.18 21.78
N TYR A 150 1.83 1.47 21.63
CA TYR A 150 0.51 1.97 22.02
C TYR A 150 -0.64 1.26 21.29
N CYS A 151 -0.57 1.17 19.94
CA CYS A 151 -1.63 0.54 19.15
C CYS A 151 -1.74 -0.97 19.42
N HIS A 152 -0.62 -1.66 19.60
CA HIS A 152 -0.59 -3.06 19.98
C HIS A 152 -1.26 -3.27 21.36
N ASP A 153 -0.91 -2.46 22.37
CA ASP A 153 -1.49 -2.53 23.71
C ASP A 153 -3.00 -2.21 23.72
N MET A 154 -3.46 -1.39 22.75
CA MET A 154 -4.89 -1.15 22.51
C MET A 154 -5.61 -2.31 21.80
N GLY A 155 -4.90 -3.35 21.37
CA GLY A 155 -5.45 -4.58 20.79
C GLY A 155 -5.53 -4.60 19.27
N TYR A 156 -4.86 -3.67 18.57
CA TYR A 156 -4.84 -3.63 17.11
C TYR A 156 -3.77 -4.55 16.50
N GLU A 157 -4.06 -5.12 15.33
CA GLU A 157 -3.03 -5.54 14.40
C GLU A 157 -2.25 -4.30 13.92
N THR A 158 -0.92 -4.39 13.86
CA THR A 158 -0.09 -3.23 13.56
C THR A 158 0.85 -3.47 12.39
N THR A 159 1.07 -2.44 11.59
CA THR A 159 2.12 -2.47 10.57
C THR A 159 3.03 -1.26 10.71
N ILE A 160 4.28 -1.41 10.28
CA ILE A 160 5.20 -0.28 10.10
C ILE A 160 5.52 -0.12 8.62
N ASN A 161 5.22 1.06 8.07
CA ASN A 161 5.44 1.41 6.68
C ASN A 161 6.67 2.33 6.60
N ILE A 162 7.85 1.74 6.31
CA ILE A 162 9.10 2.49 6.18
C ILE A 162 9.13 3.16 4.81
N MET A 163 8.88 4.47 4.80
CA MET A 163 8.72 5.26 3.58
C MET A 163 10.06 5.65 2.96
N ALA A 164 10.04 5.91 1.64
CA ALA A 164 11.15 6.44 0.86
C ALA A 164 12.45 5.64 1.01
N VAL A 165 12.36 4.32 1.07
CA VAL A 165 13.52 3.43 1.23
C VAL A 165 14.55 3.62 0.11
N SER A 166 14.11 3.97 -1.11
CA SER A 166 14.98 4.26 -2.24
C SER A 166 15.93 5.46 -2.00
N ALA A 167 15.55 6.38 -1.11
CA ALA A 167 16.34 7.55 -0.75
C ALA A 167 17.07 7.40 0.60
N SER A 168 16.86 6.28 1.30
CA SER A 168 17.50 6.01 2.58
C SER A 168 18.86 5.34 2.40
N ARG A 169 19.77 5.52 3.37
CA ARG A 169 21.04 4.78 3.38
C ARG A 169 20.80 3.34 3.82
N GLU A 170 21.60 2.43 3.32
CA GLU A 170 21.50 1.00 3.69
C GLU A 170 21.66 0.77 5.20
N ASP A 171 22.61 1.48 5.83
CA ASP A 171 22.84 1.42 7.28
C ASP A 171 21.62 1.88 8.08
N ASP A 172 20.94 2.95 7.61
CA ASP A 172 19.74 3.47 8.26
C ASP A 172 18.56 2.49 8.15
N ILE A 173 18.43 1.80 7.01
CA ILE A 173 17.43 0.75 6.83
C ILE A 173 17.74 -0.45 7.75
N ALA A 174 18.99 -0.91 7.79
CA ALA A 174 19.41 -2.03 8.64
C ALA A 174 19.14 -1.71 10.12
N GLN A 175 19.52 -0.50 10.58
CA GLN A 175 19.26 -0.06 11.94
C GLN A 175 17.76 0.03 12.26
N ALA A 176 16.95 0.54 11.31
CA ALA A 176 15.49 0.59 11.48
C ALA A 176 14.91 -0.82 11.62
N LEU A 177 15.33 -1.76 10.79
CA LEU A 177 14.88 -3.16 10.86
C LEU A 177 15.27 -3.84 12.17
N ASP A 178 16.49 -3.60 12.69
CA ASP A 178 16.92 -4.12 14.00
C ASP A 178 16.04 -3.61 15.16
N LEU A 179 15.62 -2.37 15.09
CA LEU A 179 14.69 -1.79 16.07
C LEU A 179 13.28 -2.41 15.95
N VAL A 180 12.79 -2.54 14.72
CA VAL A 180 11.48 -3.12 14.43
C VAL A 180 11.41 -4.60 14.84
N ALA A 181 12.50 -5.35 14.66
CA ALA A 181 12.56 -6.76 15.06
C ALA A 181 12.21 -6.97 16.54
N LYS A 182 12.53 -6.00 17.40
CA LYS A 182 12.31 -6.02 18.86
C LYS A 182 10.95 -5.49 19.30
N SER A 183 10.18 -4.92 18.37
CA SER A 183 8.84 -4.35 18.63
C SER A 183 7.75 -5.40 18.49
N PRO A 184 6.53 -5.16 18.98
CA PRO A 184 5.39 -6.07 18.80
C PRO A 184 4.70 -5.95 17.46
N VAL A 185 5.24 -5.21 16.48
CA VAL A 185 4.61 -5.03 15.16
C VAL A 185 4.41 -6.37 14.45
N ASP A 186 3.28 -6.52 13.75
CA ASP A 186 2.93 -7.75 13.03
C ASP A 186 3.52 -7.79 11.61
N VAL A 187 3.51 -6.65 10.90
CA VAL A 187 3.93 -6.58 9.49
C VAL A 187 4.87 -5.41 9.24
N ILE A 188 6.00 -5.69 8.58
CA ILE A 188 6.99 -4.69 8.18
C ILE A 188 6.81 -4.40 6.68
N TYR A 189 6.46 -3.17 6.32
CA TYR A 189 6.24 -2.77 4.93
C TYR A 189 7.47 -2.11 4.31
N LEU A 190 7.90 -2.66 3.17
CA LEU A 190 8.82 -2.04 2.22
C LEU A 190 8.02 -1.07 1.33
N VAL A 191 8.33 0.24 1.38
CA VAL A 191 7.57 1.25 0.65
C VAL A 191 8.44 1.99 -0.37
N ASP A 192 8.19 1.76 -1.66
CA ASP A 192 8.78 2.54 -2.75
C ASP A 192 7.98 3.81 -2.99
N SER A 193 8.16 4.80 -2.10
CA SER A 193 7.38 6.05 -2.11
C SER A 193 7.54 6.89 -3.38
N TYR A 194 8.63 6.71 -4.12
CA TYR A 194 8.93 7.50 -5.30
C TYR A 194 8.76 6.72 -6.61
N GLY A 195 8.41 5.43 -6.51
CA GLY A 195 8.31 4.56 -7.67
C GLY A 195 9.63 4.47 -8.43
N SER A 196 10.76 4.45 -7.70
CA SER A 196 12.13 4.58 -8.23
C SER A 196 12.88 3.27 -8.27
N LEU A 197 12.41 2.26 -7.53
CA LEU A 197 13.10 0.98 -7.41
C LEU A 197 12.92 0.12 -8.67
N PHE A 198 14.02 -0.49 -9.10
CA PHE A 198 14.01 -1.54 -10.11
C PHE A 198 13.90 -2.93 -9.46
N PRO A 199 13.47 -3.96 -10.20
CA PRO A 199 13.24 -5.30 -9.64
C PRO A 199 14.46 -5.89 -8.91
N GLU A 200 15.67 -5.63 -9.36
CA GLU A 200 16.90 -6.07 -8.69
C GLU A 200 17.05 -5.48 -7.29
N GLN A 201 16.77 -4.18 -7.13
CA GLN A 201 16.82 -3.49 -5.84
C GLN A 201 15.69 -3.99 -4.92
N VAL A 202 14.50 -4.18 -5.48
CA VAL A 202 13.34 -4.74 -4.76
C VAL A 202 13.64 -6.13 -4.22
N ARG A 203 14.24 -7.00 -5.05
CA ARG A 203 14.66 -8.35 -4.64
C ARG A 203 15.57 -8.32 -3.43
N ARG A 204 16.62 -7.49 -3.48
CA ARG A 204 17.61 -7.36 -2.41
C ARG A 204 16.97 -6.84 -1.12
N LEU A 205 16.19 -5.76 -1.22
CA LEU A 205 15.51 -5.18 -0.05
C LEU A 205 14.48 -6.15 0.53
N THR A 206 13.66 -6.80 -0.29
CA THR A 206 12.68 -7.76 0.18
C THR A 206 13.34 -8.92 0.92
N ALA A 207 14.46 -9.46 0.40
CA ALA A 207 15.21 -10.51 1.08
C ALA A 207 15.69 -10.06 2.46
N GLN A 208 16.23 -8.85 2.58
CA GLN A 208 16.68 -8.28 3.87
C GLN A 208 15.50 -8.13 4.86
N TYR A 209 14.34 -7.62 4.40
CA TYR A 209 13.14 -7.50 5.23
C TYR A 209 12.62 -8.86 5.68
N CYS A 210 12.61 -9.86 4.77
CA CYS A 210 12.14 -11.20 5.08
C CYS A 210 13.05 -11.92 6.07
N GLU A 211 14.39 -11.76 5.97
CA GLU A 211 15.34 -12.32 6.93
C GLU A 211 15.04 -11.82 8.35
N VAL A 212 14.85 -10.51 8.52
CA VAL A 212 14.54 -9.91 9.82
C VAL A 212 13.14 -10.33 10.30
N ALA A 213 12.17 -10.36 9.42
CA ALA A 213 10.80 -10.74 9.76
C ALA A 213 10.71 -12.20 10.20
N GLU A 214 11.36 -13.12 9.49
CA GLU A 214 11.39 -14.54 9.83
C GLU A 214 12.04 -14.76 11.19
N ALA A 215 13.20 -14.13 11.44
CA ALA A 215 13.91 -14.24 12.72
C ALA A 215 13.11 -13.68 13.92
N SER A 216 12.17 -12.77 13.68
CA SER A 216 11.38 -12.09 14.73
C SER A 216 9.88 -12.45 14.73
N GLY A 217 9.47 -13.45 13.92
CA GLY A 217 8.08 -13.94 13.86
C GLY A 217 7.10 -12.95 13.21
N LYS A 218 7.59 -12.05 12.36
CA LYS A 218 6.79 -11.02 11.67
C LYS A 218 6.51 -11.40 10.22
N LYS A 219 5.69 -10.58 9.54
CA LYS A 219 5.40 -10.69 8.12
C LYS A 219 6.01 -9.49 7.37
N VAL A 220 6.15 -9.64 6.04
CA VAL A 220 6.59 -8.56 5.16
C VAL A 220 5.47 -8.16 4.23
N GLY A 221 5.24 -6.85 4.15
CA GLY A 221 4.33 -6.22 3.20
C GLY A 221 5.07 -5.32 2.22
N VAL A 222 4.40 -4.99 1.11
CA VAL A 222 4.96 -4.08 0.10
C VAL A 222 3.93 -3.09 -0.41
N HIS A 223 4.41 -1.86 -0.61
CA HIS A 223 3.63 -0.78 -1.23
C HIS A 223 4.47 -0.09 -2.30
N MET A 224 4.06 -0.25 -3.58
CA MET A 224 4.86 0.17 -4.72
C MET A 224 4.14 1.25 -5.54
N HIS A 225 4.78 2.44 -5.65
CA HIS A 225 4.34 3.48 -6.57
C HIS A 225 4.78 3.22 -8.02
N ASN A 226 4.06 3.81 -8.98
CA ASN A 226 4.12 3.43 -10.38
C ASN A 226 4.88 4.43 -11.29
N ASN A 227 5.77 5.25 -10.72
CA ASN A 227 6.46 6.30 -11.48
C ASN A 227 7.29 5.76 -12.66
N GLN A 228 7.98 4.63 -12.47
CA GLN A 228 8.72 3.90 -13.52
C GLN A 228 7.86 2.84 -14.24
N GLN A 229 6.54 2.80 -14.01
CA GLN A 229 5.62 1.77 -14.53
C GLN A 229 5.98 0.33 -14.09
N LEU A 230 6.64 0.21 -12.92
CA LEU A 230 7.13 -1.07 -12.40
C LEU A 230 6.36 -1.55 -11.14
N ALA A 231 5.35 -0.81 -10.68
CA ALA A 231 4.68 -1.14 -9.43
C ALA A 231 4.16 -2.59 -9.38
N PHE A 232 3.50 -3.05 -10.44
CA PHE A 232 3.00 -4.43 -10.53
C PHE A 232 4.15 -5.44 -10.57
N ALA A 233 5.17 -5.22 -11.42
CA ALA A 233 6.33 -6.10 -11.52
C ALA A 233 7.10 -6.18 -10.20
N ASN A 234 7.32 -5.05 -9.53
CA ASN A 234 8.00 -4.96 -8.25
C ASN A 234 7.21 -5.64 -7.13
N THR A 235 5.87 -5.55 -7.15
CA THR A 235 5.00 -6.27 -6.19
C THR A 235 5.13 -7.78 -6.39
N ILE A 236 5.11 -8.27 -7.63
CA ILE A 236 5.32 -9.69 -7.94
C ILE A 236 6.71 -10.14 -7.51
N GLU A 237 7.74 -9.36 -7.79
CA GLU A 237 9.12 -9.65 -7.38
C GLU A 237 9.23 -9.81 -5.86
N SER A 238 8.58 -8.90 -5.11
CA SER A 238 8.55 -8.98 -3.65
C SER A 238 7.82 -10.24 -3.15
N ILE A 239 6.66 -10.58 -3.73
CA ILE A 239 5.93 -11.79 -3.39
C ILE A 239 6.76 -13.04 -3.69
N SER A 240 7.54 -13.05 -4.78
CA SER A 240 8.41 -14.16 -5.14
C SER A 240 9.55 -14.39 -4.15
N HIS A 241 9.90 -13.33 -3.39
CA HIS A 241 10.98 -13.33 -2.41
C HIS A 241 10.48 -13.33 -0.96
N GLY A 242 9.20 -13.66 -0.73
CA GLY A 242 8.68 -13.95 0.61
C GLY A 242 7.73 -12.89 1.20
N ALA A 243 7.50 -11.76 0.52
CA ALA A 243 6.46 -10.85 0.95
C ALA A 243 5.08 -11.53 0.90
N SER A 244 4.28 -11.30 1.94
CA SER A 244 2.95 -11.92 2.08
C SER A 244 1.81 -10.90 2.19
N PHE A 245 2.11 -9.60 2.27
CA PHE A 245 1.13 -8.52 2.17
C PHE A 245 1.46 -7.64 0.96
N ALA A 246 0.46 -7.31 0.17
CA ALA A 246 0.63 -6.46 -1.00
C ALA A 246 -0.49 -5.42 -1.07
N ASP A 247 -0.09 -4.15 -1.13
CA ASP A 247 -1.00 -3.04 -1.34
C ASP A 247 -1.28 -2.86 -2.85
N ALA A 248 -2.53 -2.58 -3.16
CA ALA A 248 -2.95 -2.18 -4.49
C ALA A 248 -4.10 -1.18 -4.39
N THR A 249 -4.43 -0.52 -5.50
CA THR A 249 -5.55 0.41 -5.57
C THR A 249 -6.38 0.17 -6.83
N MET A 250 -7.67 0.51 -6.79
CA MET A 250 -8.54 0.41 -7.95
C MET A 250 -8.03 1.31 -9.07
N SER A 251 -7.75 0.74 -10.25
CA SER A 251 -7.14 1.42 -11.40
C SER A 251 -5.82 2.15 -11.09
N GLY A 252 -5.07 1.64 -10.09
CA GLY A 252 -3.82 2.26 -9.66
C GLY A 252 -4.01 3.67 -9.06
N MET A 253 -5.21 4.02 -8.59
CA MET A 253 -5.51 5.37 -8.06
C MET A 253 -4.54 5.74 -6.94
N GLY A 254 -3.90 6.90 -7.05
CA GLY A 254 -2.95 7.39 -6.06
C GLY A 254 -2.15 8.57 -6.55
N ARG A 255 -1.35 9.13 -5.66
CA ARG A 255 -0.53 10.30 -5.95
C ARG A 255 0.36 10.11 -7.17
N GLY A 256 0.39 11.12 -8.07
CA GLY A 256 1.28 11.14 -9.23
C GLY A 256 0.98 10.02 -10.22
N ALA A 257 1.94 9.16 -10.47
CA ALA A 257 1.78 8.03 -11.38
C ALA A 257 0.91 6.89 -10.81
N GLY A 258 0.49 7.00 -9.56
CA GLY A 258 -0.35 6.00 -8.89
C GLY A 258 0.43 4.82 -8.31
N ASN A 259 -0.26 3.71 -8.15
CA ASN A 259 0.16 2.51 -7.43
C ASN A 259 0.07 1.23 -8.27
N CYS A 260 0.36 0.10 -7.67
CA CYS A 260 -0.01 -1.21 -8.17
C CYS A 260 -1.53 -1.31 -8.35
N PHE A 261 -1.97 -1.94 -9.43
CA PHE A 261 -3.38 -2.06 -9.80
C PHE A 261 -4.05 -3.26 -9.11
N MET A 262 -5.16 -3.04 -8.40
CA MET A 262 -5.90 -4.12 -7.73
C MET A 262 -6.40 -5.16 -8.72
N GLU A 263 -6.90 -4.75 -9.87
CA GLU A 263 -7.38 -5.65 -10.92
C GLU A 263 -6.28 -6.54 -11.51
N GLN A 264 -5.04 -6.05 -11.56
CA GLN A 264 -3.89 -6.87 -11.97
C GLN A 264 -3.54 -7.90 -10.91
N MET A 265 -3.52 -7.50 -9.64
CA MET A 265 -3.23 -8.41 -8.52
C MET A 265 -4.27 -9.52 -8.40
N LEU A 266 -5.56 -9.19 -8.47
CA LEU A 266 -6.66 -10.17 -8.44
C LEU A 266 -6.63 -11.14 -9.62
N SER A 267 -6.17 -10.70 -10.79
CA SER A 267 -6.04 -11.57 -11.96
C SER A 267 -4.79 -12.44 -11.92
N PHE A 268 -3.71 -11.97 -11.31
CA PHE A 268 -2.42 -12.66 -11.21
C PHE A 268 -2.43 -13.74 -10.12
N LEU A 269 -2.85 -13.39 -8.90
CA LEU A 269 -2.84 -14.29 -7.75
C LEU A 269 -3.90 -15.38 -7.90
N ARG A 270 -3.51 -16.62 -7.65
CA ARG A 270 -4.37 -17.81 -7.81
C ARG A 270 -5.12 -18.17 -6.52
N ASN A 271 -5.77 -17.17 -5.90
CA ASN A 271 -6.63 -17.39 -4.75
C ASN A 271 -8.06 -17.74 -5.22
N PRO A 272 -8.64 -18.86 -4.77
CA PRO A 272 -10.00 -19.26 -5.18
C PRO A 272 -11.09 -18.31 -4.70
N ASN A 273 -10.80 -17.47 -3.69
CA ASN A 273 -11.72 -16.46 -3.18
C ASN A 273 -11.72 -15.18 -4.03
N TYR A 274 -10.67 -14.95 -4.85
CA TYR A 274 -10.56 -13.74 -5.64
C TYR A 274 -11.50 -13.76 -6.85
N LYS A 275 -12.24 -12.66 -6.99
CA LYS A 275 -13.19 -12.45 -8.10
C LYS A 275 -12.91 -11.09 -8.74
N LEU A 276 -12.47 -11.12 -9.99
CA LEU A 276 -12.11 -9.91 -10.73
C LEU A 276 -13.34 -9.07 -11.15
N THR A 277 -14.46 -9.72 -11.49
CA THR A 277 -15.63 -9.04 -12.06
C THR A 277 -16.20 -7.89 -11.21
N PRO A 278 -16.34 -8.01 -9.86
CA PRO A 278 -16.81 -6.87 -9.06
C PRO A 278 -15.88 -5.66 -9.14
N THR A 279 -14.57 -5.89 -9.12
CA THR A 279 -13.55 -4.84 -9.25
C THR A 279 -13.64 -4.14 -10.60
N LEU A 280 -13.77 -4.88 -11.72
CA LEU A 280 -13.90 -4.27 -13.04
C LEU A 280 -15.16 -3.39 -13.16
N LYS A 281 -16.29 -3.84 -12.61
CA LYS A 281 -17.52 -3.04 -12.56
C LYS A 281 -17.38 -1.77 -11.73
N PHE A 282 -16.65 -1.85 -10.62
CA PHE A 282 -16.36 -0.68 -9.79
C PHE A 282 -15.48 0.32 -10.54
N VAL A 283 -14.43 -0.15 -11.19
CA VAL A 283 -13.52 0.69 -12.00
C VAL A 283 -14.28 1.35 -13.15
N GLU A 284 -15.10 0.59 -13.88
CA GLU A 284 -15.88 1.09 -15.02
C GLU A 284 -16.84 2.20 -14.64
N LYS A 285 -17.44 2.13 -13.46
CA LYS A 285 -18.43 3.13 -13.01
C LYS A 285 -17.77 4.21 -12.13
N TYR A 286 -17.35 3.84 -10.95
CA TYR A 286 -16.99 4.79 -9.90
C TYR A 286 -15.63 5.44 -10.10
N VAL A 287 -14.64 4.69 -10.58
CA VAL A 287 -13.33 5.27 -10.89
C VAL A 287 -13.41 6.17 -12.13
N ALA A 288 -14.22 5.80 -13.14
CA ALA A 288 -14.46 6.64 -14.29
C ALA A 288 -15.17 7.95 -13.90
N GLU A 289 -16.13 7.91 -12.97
CA GLU A 289 -16.78 9.10 -12.42
C GLU A 289 -15.77 10.02 -11.68
N GLU A 290 -14.84 9.46 -10.89
CA GLU A 290 -13.80 10.26 -10.23
C GLU A 290 -12.86 10.94 -11.25
N ARG A 291 -12.49 10.26 -12.32
CA ARG A 291 -11.74 10.87 -13.43
C ARG A 291 -12.52 11.99 -14.12
N ALA A 292 -13.81 11.79 -14.33
CA ALA A 292 -14.70 12.81 -14.93
C ALA A 292 -14.85 14.07 -14.05
N LYS A 293 -14.72 13.93 -12.72
CA LYS A 293 -14.65 15.06 -11.77
C LYS A 293 -13.31 15.81 -11.78
N GLY A 294 -12.33 15.34 -12.56
CA GLY A 294 -11.02 15.98 -12.70
C GLY A 294 -9.90 15.34 -11.86
N SER A 295 -10.15 14.25 -11.15
CA SER A 295 -9.10 13.50 -10.47
C SER A 295 -8.14 12.87 -11.49
N GLN A 296 -6.84 13.16 -11.38
CA GLN A 296 -5.83 12.71 -12.33
C GLN A 296 -4.73 11.93 -11.63
N TRP A 297 -4.41 10.78 -12.17
CA TRP A 297 -3.26 9.95 -11.80
C TRP A 297 -2.91 9.05 -12.99
N GLY A 298 -1.72 8.52 -12.98
CA GLY A 298 -1.22 7.62 -14.01
C GLY A 298 0.09 8.11 -14.60
N TYR A 299 0.51 7.46 -15.68
CA TYR A 299 1.75 7.80 -16.36
C TYR A 299 1.70 9.22 -16.89
N ASP A 300 2.77 9.96 -16.58
CA ASP A 300 3.12 11.22 -17.24
C ASP A 300 4.65 11.39 -17.20
N VAL A 301 5.22 12.09 -18.18
CA VAL A 301 6.67 12.28 -18.28
C VAL A 301 7.27 12.93 -17.04
N PRO A 302 6.71 14.01 -16.45
CA PRO A 302 7.20 14.58 -15.19
C PRO A 302 7.24 13.57 -14.04
N TYR A 303 6.26 12.68 -13.91
CA TYR A 303 6.28 11.63 -12.88
C TYR A 303 7.36 10.60 -13.15
N MET A 304 7.52 10.18 -14.40
CA MET A 304 8.60 9.25 -14.79
C MET A 304 9.96 9.86 -14.47
N LEU A 305 10.18 11.14 -14.78
CA LEU A 305 11.44 11.83 -14.47
C LEU A 305 11.72 11.89 -12.97
N THR A 306 10.71 12.21 -12.13
CA THR A 306 10.91 12.21 -10.67
C THR A 306 11.23 10.82 -10.15
N GLY A 307 10.65 9.76 -10.70
CA GLY A 307 11.00 8.38 -10.40
C GLY A 307 12.44 8.05 -10.79
N ALA A 308 12.84 8.36 -12.03
CA ALA A 308 14.20 8.12 -12.53
C ALA A 308 15.27 8.86 -11.71
N LEU A 309 14.97 10.06 -11.23
CA LEU A 309 15.84 10.88 -10.40
C LEU A 309 15.77 10.52 -8.90
N ASN A 310 14.99 9.54 -8.50
CA ASN A 310 14.75 9.17 -7.11
C ASN A 310 14.32 10.38 -6.25
N ARG A 311 13.33 11.13 -6.74
CA ARG A 311 12.82 12.35 -6.10
C ARG A 311 11.34 12.24 -5.81
N HIS A 312 10.93 12.93 -4.74
CA HIS A 312 9.51 13.04 -4.39
C HIS A 312 8.72 13.69 -5.54
N PRO A 313 7.55 13.16 -5.96
CA PRO A 313 6.80 13.65 -7.13
C PRO A 313 6.16 15.04 -6.95
N ARG A 314 6.41 15.73 -5.83
CA ARG A 314 5.84 17.07 -5.54
C ARG A 314 6.15 18.10 -6.61
N ALA A 315 7.38 18.11 -7.12
CA ALA A 315 7.79 19.04 -8.17
C ALA A 315 7.01 18.78 -9.47
N ALA A 316 6.84 17.52 -9.86
CA ALA A 316 6.05 17.13 -11.02
C ALA A 316 4.56 17.50 -10.85
N ILE A 317 3.99 17.30 -9.66
CA ILE A 317 2.59 17.67 -9.35
C ILE A 317 2.39 19.18 -9.50
N SER A 318 3.30 20.00 -8.94
CA SER A 318 3.23 21.46 -9.09
C SER A 318 3.37 21.89 -10.54
N PHE A 319 4.35 21.32 -11.26
CA PHE A 319 4.58 21.62 -12.67
C PHE A 319 3.31 21.37 -13.52
N LEU A 320 2.67 20.21 -13.36
CA LEU A 320 1.47 19.86 -14.12
C LEU A 320 0.27 20.74 -13.74
N LYS A 321 0.12 21.15 -12.48
CA LYS A 321 -0.92 22.09 -12.04
C LYS A 321 -0.76 23.48 -12.65
N ASP A 322 0.47 23.93 -12.78
CA ASP A 322 0.78 25.27 -13.30
C ASP A 322 0.72 25.33 -14.84
N ASN A 323 0.39 24.22 -15.54
CA ASN A 323 0.34 24.09 -17.01
C ASN A 323 1.58 24.69 -17.70
N ARG A 324 2.77 24.50 -17.12
CA ARG A 324 4.02 25.03 -17.65
C ARG A 324 4.40 24.34 -18.95
N SER A 325 5.02 25.10 -19.85
CA SER A 325 5.45 24.62 -21.18
C SER A 325 6.60 23.60 -21.11
N GLU A 326 6.83 22.88 -22.22
CA GLU A 326 7.91 21.86 -22.37
C GLU A 326 9.32 22.39 -22.05
N GLU A 327 9.56 23.70 -22.19
CA GLU A 327 10.85 24.36 -21.89
C GLU A 327 11.32 24.16 -20.44
N HIS A 328 10.39 23.98 -19.50
CA HIS A 328 10.71 23.76 -18.09
C HIS A 328 10.91 22.30 -17.71
N THR A 329 10.69 21.35 -18.61
CA THR A 329 10.91 19.92 -18.34
C THR A 329 12.40 19.63 -18.06
N SER A 330 13.31 20.42 -18.62
CA SER A 330 14.75 20.33 -18.37
C SER A 330 15.15 20.73 -16.94
N GLU A 331 14.37 21.58 -16.28
CA GLU A 331 14.63 22.00 -14.88
C GLU A 331 14.35 20.87 -13.88
N LEU A 332 13.50 19.89 -14.26
CA LEU A 332 13.25 18.71 -13.41
C LEU A 332 14.43 17.73 -13.42
N GLN A 333 15.37 17.87 -14.35
CA GLN A 333 16.57 17.02 -14.46
C GLN A 333 17.78 17.59 -13.70
N SER A 334 17.77 18.85 -13.32
CA SER A 334 18.84 19.53 -12.58
C SER A 334 18.57 19.48 -11.08
#